data_69b7f9cfd9863284aba1169bb5364e3f
#
_entry.id   69b7f9cfd9863284aba1169bb5364e3f
#
_cell.length_a   1.000
_cell.length_b   1.000
_cell.length_c   1.000
_cell.angle_alpha   90.00
_cell.angle_beta   90.00
_cell.angle_gamma   90.00
#
_symmetry.space_group_name_H-M   'P 1'
#
loop_
_entity.id
_entity.type
_entity.pdbx_description
1 polymer ?
#
loop_
_entity_poly.entity_id
_entity_poly.type
_entity_poly.pdbx_seq_one_letter_code
_entity_poly.pdbx_strand_id
1 'polypeptide(L)'
;MKNIIILFFWLIGSIGYSQDNLQFDQANSLYNNGKYDAAISAYENILEKNMHSSALYFNMANCYYKLNKIAPSVYYYEKALKLSPNDKDVQNNLSFAQQMTIDKFDTIPELGTSKLYKKTAQIFSLNGWAILCILLMCVGVGFFIAYFLSYNTKTKRFFFIMGVISVLILIMSFVLLNKKIDLDNERYGIIYPQEISVKTEPNLRSETAFVLHEGTKVQIIESYKNNWLKIKLIDGNIGWISNNSIKEF
;
A
#
# COMPACT_ATOMS: atom_id res chain seq x y z
N MET A 1 -2.97 41.01 -20.80
CA MET A 1 -3.15 40.88 -19.34
C MET A 1 -3.50 39.46 -18.90
N LYS A 2 -4.42 38.72 -19.54
CA LYS A 2 -4.74 37.31 -19.19
C LYS A 2 -3.53 36.36 -19.24
N ASN A 3 -2.66 36.48 -20.22
CA ASN A 3 -1.49 35.60 -20.38
C ASN A 3 -0.37 35.87 -19.37
N ILE A 4 -0.30 37.10 -18.81
CA ILE A 4 0.67 37.46 -17.75
C ILE A 4 0.24 36.87 -16.40
N ILE A 5 -1.06 36.81 -16.13
CA ILE A 5 -1.62 36.20 -14.91
C ILE A 5 -1.38 34.67 -14.91
N ILE A 6 -1.53 34.02 -16.06
CA ILE A 6 -1.28 32.58 -16.22
C ILE A 6 0.22 32.28 -16.01
N LEU A 7 1.11 33.12 -16.54
CA LEU A 7 2.56 32.98 -16.35
C LEU A 7 2.97 33.19 -14.89
N PHE A 8 2.31 34.10 -14.16
CA PHE A 8 2.56 34.39 -12.76
C PHE A 8 2.11 33.22 -11.85
N PHE A 9 0.97 32.57 -12.18
CA PHE A 9 0.51 31.37 -11.47
C PHE A 9 1.44 30.16 -11.72
N TRP A 10 2.05 30.06 -12.90
CA TRP A 10 3.01 29.01 -13.25
C TRP A 10 4.35 29.18 -12.51
N LEU A 11 4.78 30.43 -12.28
CA LEU A 11 6.03 30.75 -11.56
C LEU A 11 5.91 30.49 -10.04
N ILE A 12 4.73 30.66 -9.44
CA ILE A 12 4.51 30.42 -8.01
C ILE A 12 4.47 28.92 -7.70
N GLY A 13 4.01 28.08 -8.62
CA GLY A 13 3.95 26.62 -8.47
C GLY A 13 5.32 25.93 -8.43
N SER A 14 6.39 26.58 -8.91
CA SER A 14 7.74 25.98 -9.00
C SER A 14 8.64 26.22 -7.79
N ILE A 15 8.26 27.10 -6.85
CA ILE A 15 9.10 27.45 -5.69
C ILE A 15 9.00 26.43 -4.55
N GLY A 16 7.90 25.68 -4.46
CA GLY A 16 7.64 24.72 -3.37
C GLY A 16 8.45 23.43 -3.46
N TYR A 17 8.87 23.01 -4.65
CA TYR A 17 9.53 21.71 -4.86
C TYR A 17 11.04 21.69 -4.55
N SER A 18 11.70 22.86 -4.44
CA SER A 18 13.16 22.94 -4.31
C SER A 18 13.66 22.69 -2.88
N GLN A 19 12.89 23.08 -1.87
CA GLN A 19 13.35 23.01 -0.47
C GLN A 19 13.21 21.60 0.11
N ASP A 20 12.24 20.83 -0.36
CA ASP A 20 11.96 19.48 0.12
C ASP A 20 13.02 18.48 -0.38
N ASN A 21 13.49 18.65 -1.62
CA ASN A 21 14.59 17.85 -2.16
C ASN A 21 15.88 18.04 -1.38
N LEU A 22 16.21 19.27 -0.94
CA LEU A 22 17.44 19.55 -0.20
C LEU A 22 17.52 18.81 1.14
N GLN A 23 16.41 18.74 1.89
CA GLN A 23 16.38 18.01 3.17
C GLN A 23 16.51 16.49 2.97
N PHE A 24 15.86 15.96 1.94
CA PHE A 24 16.00 14.56 1.58
C PHE A 24 17.43 14.22 1.15
N ASP A 25 18.07 15.09 0.35
CA ASP A 25 19.47 14.91 -0.08
C ASP A 25 20.44 15.00 1.09
N GLN A 26 20.20 15.89 2.06
CA GLN A 26 20.99 15.97 3.29
C GLN A 26 20.87 14.67 4.10
N ALA A 27 19.66 14.14 4.26
CA ALA A 27 19.43 12.86 4.95
C ALA A 27 20.13 11.69 4.22
N ASN A 28 20.06 11.67 2.88
CA ASN A 28 20.78 10.68 2.05
C ASN A 28 22.30 10.80 2.22
N SER A 29 22.83 12.01 2.32
CA SER A 29 24.25 12.24 2.58
C SER A 29 24.68 11.67 3.95
N LEU A 30 23.87 11.86 4.99
CA LEU A 30 24.10 11.27 6.31
C LEU A 30 24.12 9.73 6.23
N TYR A 31 23.17 9.13 5.52
CA TYR A 31 23.12 7.69 5.27
C TYR A 31 24.38 7.19 4.58
N ASN A 32 24.80 7.84 3.49
CA ASN A 32 25.99 7.47 2.71
C ASN A 32 27.29 7.59 3.52
N ASN A 33 27.31 8.50 4.50
CA ASN A 33 28.43 8.68 5.43
C ASN A 33 28.38 7.71 6.64
N GLY A 34 27.44 6.75 6.66
CA GLY A 34 27.29 5.76 7.73
C GLY A 34 26.68 6.32 9.03
N LYS A 35 26.21 7.58 9.02
CA LYS A 35 25.58 8.24 10.18
C LYS A 35 24.09 7.91 10.25
N TYR A 36 23.76 6.64 10.43
CA TYR A 36 22.39 6.12 10.29
C TYR A 36 21.39 6.72 11.28
N ASP A 37 21.75 6.89 12.56
CA ASP A 37 20.84 7.53 13.53
C ASP A 37 20.56 9.00 13.18
N ALA A 38 21.56 9.74 12.74
CA ALA A 38 21.37 11.12 12.28
C ALA A 38 20.53 11.19 10.99
N ALA A 39 20.71 10.22 10.07
CA ALA A 39 19.89 10.12 8.86
C ALA A 39 18.42 9.83 9.22
N ILE A 40 18.15 8.93 10.18
CA ILE A 40 16.78 8.65 10.67
C ILE A 40 16.15 9.93 11.19
N SER A 41 16.82 10.67 12.07
CA SER A 41 16.28 11.92 12.62
C SER A 41 16.01 12.96 11.53
N ALA A 42 16.87 13.03 10.49
CA ALA A 42 16.64 13.93 9.36
C ALA A 42 15.42 13.49 8.51
N TYR A 43 15.21 12.20 8.29
CA TYR A 43 14.03 11.68 7.62
C TYR A 43 12.75 11.87 8.46
N GLU A 44 12.82 11.70 9.79
CA GLU A 44 11.68 11.95 10.69
C GLU A 44 11.22 13.39 10.63
N ASN A 45 12.14 14.37 10.57
CA ASN A 45 11.79 15.78 10.36
C ASN A 45 11.04 16.04 9.04
N ILE A 46 11.28 15.21 8.01
CA ILE A 46 10.53 15.28 6.75
C ILE A 46 9.12 14.71 6.95
N LEU A 47 8.98 13.60 7.69
CA LEU A 47 7.68 13.00 7.99
C LEU A 47 6.80 13.91 8.87
N GLU A 48 7.38 14.67 9.80
CA GLU A 48 6.65 15.64 10.64
C GLU A 48 5.98 16.75 9.81
N LYS A 49 6.50 17.02 8.61
CA LYS A 49 5.89 17.94 7.65
C LYS A 49 4.79 17.29 6.78
N ASN A 50 4.33 16.08 7.16
CA ASN A 50 3.36 15.27 6.38
C ASN A 50 3.83 14.93 4.96
N MET A 51 5.13 14.89 4.71
CA MET A 51 5.69 14.48 3.43
C MET A 51 6.00 12.98 3.45
N HIS A 52 5.28 12.24 2.63
CA HIS A 52 5.36 10.79 2.58
C HIS A 52 5.72 10.33 1.17
N SER A 53 6.77 9.52 1.03
CA SER A 53 7.13 8.90 -0.24
C SER A 53 7.70 7.50 -0.04
N SER A 54 7.61 6.66 -1.06
CA SER A 54 8.22 5.32 -1.04
C SER A 54 9.72 5.40 -0.82
N ALA A 55 10.42 6.35 -1.48
CA ALA A 55 11.85 6.54 -1.33
C ALA A 55 12.26 6.95 0.10
N LEU A 56 11.47 7.83 0.75
CA LEU A 56 11.70 8.23 2.14
C LEU A 56 11.62 7.02 3.08
N TYR A 57 10.55 6.23 2.97
CA TYR A 57 10.37 5.05 3.79
C TYR A 57 11.42 3.98 3.52
N PHE A 58 11.79 3.78 2.26
CA PHE A 58 12.85 2.85 1.87
C PHE A 58 14.20 3.21 2.49
N ASN A 59 14.59 4.48 2.43
CA ASN A 59 15.87 4.92 3.00
C ASN A 59 15.87 4.87 4.54
N MET A 60 14.74 5.18 5.20
CA MET A 60 14.57 4.97 6.63
C MET A 60 14.71 3.49 7.01
N ALA A 61 14.05 2.61 6.25
CA ALA A 61 14.14 1.17 6.47
C ALA A 61 15.58 0.66 6.34
N ASN A 62 16.32 1.15 5.34
CA ASN A 62 17.74 0.84 5.16
C ASN A 62 18.58 1.31 6.36
N CYS A 63 18.33 2.50 6.92
CA CYS A 63 19.02 2.97 8.13
C CYS A 63 18.76 2.02 9.30
N TYR A 64 17.52 1.66 9.57
CA TYR A 64 17.16 0.73 10.65
C TYR A 64 17.76 -0.65 10.44
N TYR A 65 17.77 -1.14 9.19
CA TYR A 65 18.43 -2.40 8.84
C TYR A 65 19.92 -2.38 9.16
N LYS A 66 20.65 -1.31 8.79
CA LYS A 66 22.06 -1.12 9.09
C LYS A 66 22.35 -1.05 10.60
N LEU A 67 21.40 -0.57 11.39
CA LEU A 67 21.46 -0.51 12.84
C LEU A 67 20.97 -1.81 13.53
N ASN A 68 20.64 -2.84 12.76
CA ASN A 68 20.10 -4.11 13.26
C ASN A 68 18.78 -3.95 14.06
N LYS A 69 18.00 -2.91 13.76
CA LYS A 69 16.68 -2.66 14.36
C LYS A 69 15.60 -3.28 13.46
N ILE A 70 15.25 -4.57 13.75
CA ILE A 70 14.47 -5.42 12.86
C ILE A 70 13.04 -4.87 12.66
N ALA A 71 12.28 -4.66 13.73
CA ALA A 71 10.88 -4.25 13.64
C ALA A 71 10.69 -2.90 12.90
N PRO A 72 11.43 -1.82 13.21
CA PRO A 72 11.34 -0.59 12.44
C PRO A 72 11.74 -0.76 10.97
N SER A 73 12.77 -1.57 10.68
CA SER A 73 13.20 -1.83 9.31
C SER A 73 12.07 -2.45 8.49
N VAL A 74 11.49 -3.56 8.97
CA VAL A 74 10.37 -4.23 8.31
C VAL A 74 9.17 -3.27 8.17
N TYR A 75 8.85 -2.50 9.22
CA TYR A 75 7.76 -1.54 9.21
C TYR A 75 7.89 -0.50 8.08
N TYR A 76 9.05 0.11 7.94
CA TYR A 76 9.24 1.15 6.93
C TYR A 76 9.36 0.58 5.51
N TYR A 77 9.92 -0.63 5.33
CA TYR A 77 9.85 -1.31 4.02
C TYR A 77 8.41 -1.63 3.61
N GLU A 78 7.58 -2.10 4.54
CA GLU A 78 6.16 -2.36 4.27
C GLU A 78 5.41 -1.07 3.90
N LYS A 79 5.70 0.04 4.59
CA LYS A 79 5.17 1.37 4.21
C LYS A 79 5.63 1.82 2.83
N ALA A 80 6.88 1.55 2.45
CA ALA A 80 7.39 1.84 1.12
C ALA A 80 6.63 1.02 0.05
N LEU A 81 6.41 -0.28 0.28
CA LEU A 81 5.66 -1.15 -0.60
C LEU A 81 4.18 -0.78 -0.71
N LYS A 82 3.57 -0.26 0.35
CA LYS A 82 2.19 0.24 0.29
C LYS A 82 2.03 1.38 -0.72
N LEU A 83 3.06 2.24 -0.86
CA LEU A 83 3.09 3.33 -1.84
C LEU A 83 3.57 2.88 -3.22
N SER A 84 4.48 1.91 -3.29
CA SER A 84 5.07 1.39 -4.53
C SER A 84 5.12 -0.15 -4.52
N PRO A 85 3.99 -0.84 -4.73
CA PRO A 85 3.88 -2.30 -4.53
C PRO A 85 4.77 -3.14 -5.45
N ASN A 86 5.16 -2.60 -6.61
CA ASN A 86 5.94 -3.30 -7.62
C ASN A 86 7.45 -2.96 -7.59
N ASP A 87 7.91 -2.19 -6.60
CA ASP A 87 9.30 -1.82 -6.45
C ASP A 87 10.13 -3.04 -6.00
N LYS A 88 11.00 -3.52 -6.90
CA LYS A 88 11.80 -4.73 -6.67
C LYS A 88 12.90 -4.51 -5.63
N ASP A 89 13.46 -3.32 -5.55
CA ASP A 89 14.52 -3.01 -4.60
C ASP A 89 13.97 -3.04 -3.18
N VAL A 90 12.80 -2.45 -2.98
CA VAL A 90 12.09 -2.52 -1.69
C VAL A 90 11.72 -3.96 -1.34
N GLN A 91 11.19 -4.75 -2.30
CA GLN A 91 10.84 -6.16 -2.09
C GLN A 91 12.05 -6.99 -1.68
N ASN A 92 13.18 -6.83 -2.37
CA ASN A 92 14.41 -7.55 -2.07
C ASN A 92 14.95 -7.19 -0.68
N ASN A 93 15.03 -5.91 -0.34
CA ASN A 93 15.54 -5.46 0.95
C ASN A 93 14.61 -5.86 2.10
N LEU A 94 13.28 -5.80 1.90
CA LEU A 94 12.32 -6.35 2.85
C LEU A 94 12.56 -7.84 3.09
N SER A 95 12.83 -8.62 2.03
CA SER A 95 13.09 -10.05 2.19
C SER A 95 14.33 -10.32 3.05
N PHE A 96 15.40 -9.50 2.93
CA PHE A 96 16.57 -9.61 3.81
C PHE A 96 16.23 -9.24 5.27
N ALA A 97 15.45 -8.17 5.49
CA ALA A 97 15.01 -7.81 6.84
C ALA A 97 14.14 -8.90 7.47
N GLN A 98 13.24 -9.52 6.69
CA GLN A 98 12.40 -10.64 7.15
C GLN A 98 13.20 -11.91 7.43
N GLN A 99 14.36 -12.13 6.80
CA GLN A 99 15.25 -13.24 7.16
C GLN A 99 15.86 -13.09 8.56
N MET A 100 15.94 -11.86 9.07
CA MET A 100 16.44 -11.58 10.42
C MET A 100 15.38 -11.80 11.51
N THR A 101 14.09 -11.91 11.17
CA THR A 101 13.02 -12.20 12.13
C THR A 101 13.13 -13.64 12.63
N ILE A 102 12.78 -13.86 13.90
CA ILE A 102 12.78 -15.18 14.54
C ILE A 102 11.64 -16.04 13.98
N ASP A 103 10.47 -15.45 13.86
CA ASP A 103 9.26 -16.16 13.44
C ASP A 103 9.32 -16.53 11.94
N LYS A 104 9.14 -17.81 11.67
CA LYS A 104 9.04 -18.36 10.32
C LYS A 104 7.70 -19.06 10.19
N PHE A 105 6.93 -18.67 9.19
CA PHE A 105 5.62 -19.24 8.94
C PHE A 105 5.57 -19.87 7.56
N ASP A 106 4.97 -21.03 7.48
CA ASP A 106 4.62 -21.61 6.20
C ASP A 106 3.43 -20.85 5.60
N THR A 107 3.63 -20.29 4.42
CA THR A 107 2.55 -19.58 3.74
C THR A 107 1.51 -20.57 3.25
N ILE A 108 0.24 -20.33 3.59
CA ILE A 108 -0.86 -21.10 2.98
C ILE A 108 -0.87 -20.77 1.48
N PRO A 109 -0.73 -21.78 0.59
CA PRO A 109 -0.75 -21.54 -0.84
C PRO A 109 -2.08 -20.89 -1.25
N GLU A 110 -2.04 -19.68 -1.76
CA GLU A 110 -3.24 -19.07 -2.35
C GLU A 110 -3.61 -19.81 -3.65
N LEU A 111 -4.91 -20.05 -3.86
CA LEU A 111 -5.42 -20.56 -5.12
C LEU A 111 -4.96 -19.65 -6.27
N GLY A 112 -4.49 -20.23 -7.38
CA GLY A 112 -3.94 -19.47 -8.50
C GLY A 112 -4.89 -18.40 -9.05
N THR A 113 -6.20 -18.67 -9.04
CA THR A 113 -7.25 -17.72 -9.41
C THR A 113 -7.33 -16.52 -8.47
N SER A 114 -7.24 -16.73 -7.14
CA SER A 114 -7.24 -15.66 -6.14
C SER A 114 -6.01 -14.78 -6.28
N LYS A 115 -4.83 -15.39 -6.47
CA LYS A 115 -3.57 -14.68 -6.70
C LYS A 115 -3.63 -13.81 -7.96
N LEU A 116 -4.16 -14.36 -9.07
CA LEU A 116 -4.32 -13.63 -10.33
C LEU A 116 -5.28 -12.45 -10.15
N TYR A 117 -6.40 -12.65 -9.46
CA TYR A 117 -7.40 -11.62 -9.20
C TYR A 117 -6.82 -10.46 -8.36
N LYS A 118 -6.10 -10.78 -7.27
CA LYS A 118 -5.39 -9.77 -6.46
C LYS A 118 -4.36 -9.01 -7.29
N LYS A 119 -3.52 -9.73 -8.06
CA LYS A 119 -2.50 -9.11 -8.92
C LYS A 119 -3.11 -8.18 -9.96
N THR A 120 -4.24 -8.58 -10.59
CA THR A 120 -4.92 -7.75 -11.58
C THR A 120 -5.53 -6.50 -10.94
N ALA A 121 -6.14 -6.60 -9.75
CA ALA A 121 -6.67 -5.45 -9.02
C ALA A 121 -5.59 -4.43 -8.63
N GLN A 122 -4.33 -4.85 -8.48
CA GLN A 122 -3.20 -4.00 -8.13
C GLN A 122 -2.53 -3.31 -9.34
N ILE A 123 -2.96 -3.59 -10.59
CA ILE A 123 -2.39 -2.96 -11.80
C ILE A 123 -2.59 -1.45 -11.78
N PHE A 124 -3.77 -0.99 -11.36
CA PHE A 124 -4.09 0.43 -11.25
C PHE A 124 -4.33 0.84 -9.79
N SER A 125 -4.11 2.13 -9.50
CA SER A 125 -4.59 2.76 -8.27
C SER A 125 -6.12 2.83 -8.24
N LEU A 126 -6.70 3.14 -7.07
CA LEU A 126 -8.15 3.37 -6.94
C LEU A 126 -8.65 4.41 -7.97
N ASN A 127 -7.95 5.54 -8.05
CA ASN A 127 -8.28 6.59 -9.01
C ASN A 127 -8.14 6.10 -10.46
N GLY A 128 -7.13 5.28 -10.76
CA GLY A 128 -6.93 4.70 -12.09
C GLY A 128 -8.10 3.81 -12.51
N TRP A 129 -8.56 2.93 -11.62
CA TRP A 129 -9.75 2.10 -11.87
C TRP A 129 -11.02 2.93 -12.02
N ALA A 130 -11.22 3.96 -11.17
CA ALA A 130 -12.39 4.85 -11.26
C ALA A 130 -12.42 5.61 -12.58
N ILE A 131 -11.29 6.17 -13.02
CA ILE A 131 -11.17 6.87 -14.32
C ILE A 131 -11.47 5.90 -15.47
N LEU A 132 -10.93 4.67 -15.42
CA LEU A 132 -11.21 3.66 -16.44
C LEU A 132 -12.70 3.33 -16.53
N CYS A 133 -13.39 3.18 -15.39
CA CYS A 133 -14.84 2.96 -15.37
C CYS A 133 -15.61 4.12 -16.02
N ILE A 134 -15.24 5.35 -15.70
CA ILE A 134 -15.88 6.55 -16.30
C ILE A 134 -15.65 6.60 -17.81
N LEU A 135 -14.43 6.35 -18.28
CA LEU A 135 -14.10 6.33 -19.71
C LEU A 135 -14.88 5.24 -20.45
N LEU A 136 -14.97 4.04 -19.88
CA LEU A 136 -15.72 2.93 -20.48
C LEU A 136 -17.23 3.24 -20.55
N MET A 137 -17.77 3.91 -19.53
CA MET A 137 -19.15 4.38 -19.53
C MET A 137 -19.40 5.40 -20.66
N CYS A 138 -18.52 6.40 -20.79
CA CYS A 138 -18.61 7.39 -21.89
C CYS A 138 -18.53 6.74 -23.28
N VAL A 139 -17.61 5.77 -23.45
CA VAL A 139 -17.47 5.01 -24.70
C VAL A 139 -18.72 4.18 -24.99
N GLY A 140 -19.29 3.51 -23.97
CA GLY A 140 -20.53 2.76 -24.11
C GLY A 140 -21.71 3.64 -24.53
N VAL A 141 -21.85 4.83 -23.92
CA VAL A 141 -22.86 5.82 -24.32
C VAL A 141 -22.62 6.29 -25.78
N GLY A 142 -21.37 6.53 -26.15
CA GLY A 142 -21.00 6.91 -27.54
C GLY A 142 -21.41 5.83 -28.54
N PHE A 143 -21.16 4.55 -28.26
CA PHE A 143 -21.62 3.45 -29.13
C PHE A 143 -23.14 3.31 -29.15
N PHE A 144 -23.84 3.56 -28.06
CA PHE A 144 -25.28 3.57 -28.00
C PHE A 144 -25.86 4.68 -28.88
N ILE A 145 -25.33 5.90 -28.81
CA ILE A 145 -25.74 7.01 -29.67
C ILE A 145 -25.45 6.69 -31.15
N ALA A 146 -24.26 6.19 -31.47
CA ALA A 146 -23.89 5.81 -32.84
C ALA A 146 -24.80 4.70 -33.39
N TYR A 147 -25.20 3.72 -32.53
CA TYR A 147 -26.19 2.71 -32.89
C TYR A 147 -27.53 3.34 -33.28
N PHE A 148 -27.99 4.34 -32.53
CA PHE A 148 -29.28 5.01 -32.79
C PHE A 148 -29.24 5.84 -34.08
N LEU A 149 -28.14 6.54 -34.33
CA LEU A 149 -27.95 7.40 -35.51
C LEU A 149 -27.61 6.61 -36.78
N SER A 150 -27.27 5.34 -36.68
CA SER A 150 -26.85 4.54 -37.84
C SER A 150 -28.07 4.01 -38.61
N TYR A 151 -28.11 4.22 -39.93
CA TYR A 151 -29.14 3.67 -40.83
C TYR A 151 -28.79 2.34 -41.45
N ASN A 152 -27.46 2.04 -41.56
CA ASN A 152 -26.99 0.80 -42.18
C ASN A 152 -27.00 -0.36 -41.20
N THR A 153 -27.63 -1.49 -41.57
CA THR A 153 -27.77 -2.67 -40.69
C THR A 153 -26.40 -3.25 -40.23
N LYS A 154 -25.38 -3.23 -41.10
CA LYS A 154 -24.04 -3.73 -40.73
C LYS A 154 -23.38 -2.86 -39.69
N THR A 155 -23.43 -1.54 -39.86
CA THR A 155 -22.86 -0.56 -38.94
C THR A 155 -23.62 -0.55 -37.60
N LYS A 156 -24.93 -0.72 -37.65
CA LYS A 156 -25.81 -0.82 -36.47
C LYS A 156 -25.41 -2.07 -35.60
N ARG A 157 -25.22 -3.21 -36.25
CA ARG A 157 -24.75 -4.44 -35.54
C ARG A 157 -23.38 -4.25 -34.94
N PHE A 158 -22.45 -3.60 -35.64
CA PHE A 158 -21.12 -3.30 -35.15
C PHE A 158 -21.18 -2.46 -33.86
N PHE A 159 -21.91 -1.33 -33.87
CA PHE A 159 -22.02 -0.47 -32.67
C PHE A 159 -22.72 -1.17 -31.50
N PHE A 160 -23.71 -2.01 -31.77
CA PHE A 160 -24.37 -2.81 -30.76
C PHE A 160 -23.36 -3.77 -30.07
N ILE A 161 -22.59 -4.52 -30.85
CA ILE A 161 -21.58 -5.47 -30.33
C ILE A 161 -20.52 -4.71 -29.51
N MET A 162 -20.00 -3.60 -30.04
CA MET A 162 -19.00 -2.79 -29.34
C MET A 162 -19.54 -2.19 -28.04
N GLY A 163 -20.82 -1.78 -28.05
CA GLY A 163 -21.49 -1.32 -26.84
C GLY A 163 -21.62 -2.40 -25.78
N VAL A 164 -22.01 -3.62 -26.17
CA VAL A 164 -22.08 -4.77 -25.25
C VAL A 164 -20.71 -5.10 -24.70
N ILE A 165 -19.67 -5.13 -25.52
CA ILE A 165 -18.29 -5.38 -25.08
C ILE A 165 -17.85 -4.30 -24.07
N SER A 166 -18.14 -3.03 -24.36
CA SER A 166 -17.82 -1.92 -23.44
C SER A 166 -18.49 -2.10 -22.07
N VAL A 167 -19.75 -2.53 -22.04
CA VAL A 167 -20.48 -2.81 -20.79
C VAL A 167 -19.86 -3.98 -20.03
N LEU A 168 -19.49 -5.06 -20.72
CA LEU A 168 -18.84 -6.21 -20.07
C LEU A 168 -17.48 -5.84 -19.45
N ILE A 169 -16.67 -5.06 -20.16
CA ILE A 169 -15.38 -4.57 -19.64
C ILE A 169 -15.62 -3.62 -18.45
N LEU A 170 -16.66 -2.77 -18.50
CA LEU A 170 -17.05 -1.88 -17.41
C LEU A 170 -17.39 -2.67 -16.14
N ILE A 171 -18.21 -3.72 -16.26
CA ILE A 171 -18.58 -4.59 -15.13
C ILE A 171 -17.33 -5.25 -14.55
N MET A 172 -16.44 -5.78 -15.40
CA MET A 172 -15.17 -6.37 -14.97
C MET A 172 -14.29 -5.36 -14.23
N SER A 173 -14.15 -4.15 -14.77
CA SER A 173 -13.38 -3.06 -14.15
C SER A 173 -13.96 -2.65 -12.79
N PHE A 174 -15.29 -2.62 -12.67
CA PHE A 174 -15.98 -2.31 -11.42
C PHE A 174 -15.74 -3.38 -10.35
N VAL A 175 -15.77 -4.66 -10.73
CA VAL A 175 -15.43 -5.79 -9.82
C VAL A 175 -13.98 -5.67 -9.34
N LEU A 176 -13.03 -5.31 -10.22
CA LEU A 176 -11.63 -5.11 -9.86
C LEU A 176 -11.42 -3.88 -8.97
N LEU A 177 -12.19 -2.80 -9.20
CA LEU A 177 -12.19 -1.61 -8.35
C LEU A 177 -12.63 -1.96 -6.91
N ASN A 178 -13.73 -2.71 -6.75
CA ASN A 178 -14.18 -3.14 -5.43
C ASN A 178 -13.12 -4.01 -4.73
N LYS A 179 -12.51 -4.94 -5.47
CA LYS A 179 -11.41 -5.74 -4.91
C LYS A 179 -10.22 -4.89 -4.48
N LYS A 180 -9.89 -3.85 -5.25
CA LYS A 180 -8.82 -2.90 -4.88
C LYS A 180 -9.17 -2.14 -3.59
N ILE A 181 -10.43 -1.72 -3.42
CA ILE A 181 -10.92 -1.09 -2.18
C ILE A 181 -10.73 -2.04 -0.99
N ASP A 182 -11.15 -3.31 -1.13
CA ASP A 182 -10.98 -4.31 -0.06
C ASP A 182 -9.51 -4.47 0.33
N LEU A 183 -8.61 -4.60 -0.66
CA LEU A 183 -7.18 -4.76 -0.42
C LEU A 183 -6.54 -3.53 0.24
N ASP A 184 -6.98 -2.32 -0.12
CA ASP A 184 -6.45 -1.08 0.45
C ASP A 184 -6.99 -0.83 1.87
N ASN A 185 -8.14 -1.41 2.21
CA ASN A 185 -8.74 -1.35 3.54
C ASN A 185 -8.18 -2.44 4.49
N GLU A 186 -7.43 -3.42 3.99
CA GLU A 186 -6.77 -4.39 4.84
C GLU A 186 -5.76 -3.68 5.75
N ARG A 187 -5.90 -3.86 7.06
CA ARG A 187 -5.02 -3.29 8.07
C ARG A 187 -3.96 -4.30 8.42
N TYR A 188 -2.72 -3.84 8.42
CA TYR A 188 -1.56 -4.63 8.81
C TYR A 188 -0.75 -3.90 9.87
N GLY A 189 0.05 -4.65 10.61
CA GLY A 189 0.99 -4.07 11.55
C GLY A 189 2.19 -4.97 11.77
N ILE A 190 3.22 -4.38 12.38
CA ILE A 190 4.46 -5.06 12.75
C ILE A 190 4.57 -5.14 14.27
N ILE A 191 4.92 -6.31 14.78
CA ILE A 191 5.20 -6.53 16.21
C ILE A 191 6.51 -5.83 16.57
N TYR A 192 6.47 -4.98 17.60
CA TYR A 192 7.63 -4.20 18.05
C TYR A 192 8.36 -4.78 19.29
N PRO A 193 7.68 -5.36 20.30
CA PRO A 193 8.37 -6.02 21.40
C PRO A 193 9.22 -7.19 20.93
N GLN A 194 10.34 -7.46 21.62
CA GLN A 194 11.19 -8.60 21.33
C GLN A 194 10.42 -9.91 21.37
N GLU A 195 9.49 -10.03 22.32
CA GLU A 195 8.60 -11.18 22.47
C GLU A 195 7.23 -10.71 23.01
N ILE A 196 6.15 -11.31 22.51
CA ILE A 196 4.79 -11.08 22.98
C ILE A 196 3.96 -12.36 22.97
N SER A 197 3.20 -12.59 24.05
CA SER A 197 2.21 -13.66 24.11
C SER A 197 0.91 -13.24 23.43
N VAL A 198 0.51 -13.98 22.40
CA VAL A 198 -0.79 -13.84 21.75
C VAL A 198 -1.82 -14.64 22.55
N LYS A 199 -2.94 -14.00 22.89
CA LYS A 199 -3.99 -14.55 23.76
C LYS A 199 -5.13 -15.15 22.95
N THR A 200 -5.82 -16.13 23.54
CA THR A 200 -7.03 -16.73 22.95
C THR A 200 -8.24 -15.80 23.03
N GLU A 201 -8.28 -14.91 24.05
CA GLU A 201 -9.33 -13.93 24.29
C GLU A 201 -8.75 -12.56 24.61
N PRO A 202 -9.50 -11.45 24.41
CA PRO A 202 -9.02 -10.08 24.64
C PRO A 202 -8.95 -9.73 26.13
N ASN A 203 -8.20 -10.51 26.91
CA ASN A 203 -7.93 -10.27 28.32
C ASN A 203 -6.56 -10.84 28.74
N LEU A 204 -5.95 -10.27 29.77
CA LEU A 204 -4.62 -10.67 30.24
C LEU A 204 -4.58 -12.05 30.91
N ARG A 205 -5.72 -12.55 31.40
CA ARG A 205 -5.82 -13.81 32.14
C ARG A 205 -6.09 -15.01 31.24
N SER A 206 -6.41 -14.77 29.96
CA SER A 206 -6.67 -15.85 29.01
C SER A 206 -5.37 -16.63 28.70
N GLU A 207 -5.55 -17.83 28.22
CA GLU A 207 -4.45 -18.70 27.80
C GLU A 207 -3.65 -18.06 26.66
N THR A 208 -2.35 -18.40 26.62
CA THR A 208 -1.51 -18.02 25.50
C THR A 208 -1.70 -19.00 24.38
N ALA A 209 -2.16 -18.50 23.22
CA ALA A 209 -2.34 -19.30 22.02
C ALA A 209 -0.99 -19.64 21.36
N PHE A 210 -0.14 -18.62 21.22
CA PHE A 210 1.22 -18.72 20.69
C PHE A 210 2.03 -17.47 21.07
N VAL A 211 3.31 -17.47 20.72
CA VAL A 211 4.23 -16.35 20.98
C VAL A 211 4.66 -15.76 19.65
N LEU A 212 4.85 -14.44 19.60
CA LEU A 212 5.41 -13.72 18.44
C LEU A 212 6.60 -12.88 18.87
N HIS A 213 7.48 -12.64 17.91
CA HIS A 213 8.69 -11.84 18.09
C HIS A 213 8.68 -10.58 17.22
N GLU A 214 9.62 -9.68 17.50
CA GLU A 214 9.77 -8.42 16.76
C GLU A 214 9.92 -8.62 15.25
N GLY A 215 9.37 -7.71 14.47
CA GLY A 215 9.43 -7.74 13.01
C GLY A 215 8.37 -8.60 12.35
N THR A 216 7.60 -9.39 13.12
CA THR A 216 6.52 -10.21 12.57
C THR A 216 5.38 -9.35 12.04
N LYS A 217 5.03 -9.56 10.76
CA LYS A 217 3.88 -8.94 10.11
C LYS A 217 2.60 -9.70 10.41
N VAL A 218 1.57 -8.97 10.84
CA VAL A 218 0.25 -9.54 11.13
C VAL A 218 -0.85 -8.72 10.46
N GLN A 219 -1.93 -9.38 10.06
CA GLN A 219 -3.16 -8.73 9.60
C GLN A 219 -4.06 -8.43 10.80
N ILE A 220 -4.59 -7.20 10.89
CA ILE A 220 -5.51 -6.79 11.94
C ILE A 220 -6.93 -7.00 11.42
N ILE A 221 -7.69 -7.89 12.09
CA ILE A 221 -9.06 -8.23 11.68
C ILE A 221 -10.07 -7.37 12.42
N GLU A 222 -9.85 -7.15 13.74
CA GLU A 222 -10.83 -6.55 14.63
C GLU A 222 -10.14 -5.79 15.75
N SER A 223 -10.79 -4.74 16.26
CA SER A 223 -10.35 -3.99 17.44
C SER A 223 -11.41 -4.12 18.54
N TYR A 224 -10.98 -4.44 19.75
CA TYR A 224 -11.88 -4.58 20.91
C TYR A 224 -11.49 -3.59 22.00
N LYS A 225 -12.45 -2.74 22.42
CA LYS A 225 -12.32 -1.72 23.48
C LYS A 225 -11.05 -0.86 23.38
N ASN A 226 -10.57 -0.58 22.17
CA ASN A 226 -9.36 0.19 21.84
C ASN A 226 -8.03 -0.31 22.46
N ASN A 227 -8.05 -1.39 23.25
CA ASN A 227 -6.87 -1.93 23.93
C ASN A 227 -6.39 -3.26 23.35
N TRP A 228 -7.25 -3.96 22.62
CA TRP A 228 -6.99 -5.28 22.07
C TRP A 228 -7.23 -5.31 20.58
N LEU A 229 -6.34 -5.98 19.87
CA LEU A 229 -6.44 -6.25 18.43
C LEU A 229 -6.49 -7.74 18.18
N LYS A 230 -7.46 -8.17 17.39
CA LYS A 230 -7.51 -9.52 16.86
C LYS A 230 -6.63 -9.56 15.61
N ILE A 231 -5.65 -10.40 15.64
CA ILE A 231 -4.67 -10.54 14.55
C ILE A 231 -4.81 -11.88 13.87
N LYS A 232 -4.40 -11.91 12.61
CA LYS A 232 -4.25 -13.13 11.82
C LYS A 232 -2.85 -13.19 11.22
N LEU A 233 -2.21 -14.32 11.34
CA LEU A 233 -0.92 -14.63 10.74
C LEU A 233 -1.07 -15.12 9.29
N ILE A 234 0.03 -15.18 8.57
CA ILE A 234 0.08 -15.66 7.19
C ILE A 234 -0.23 -17.17 7.09
N ASP A 235 0.02 -17.94 8.14
CA ASP A 235 -0.33 -19.36 8.27
C ASP A 235 -1.80 -19.60 8.67
N GLY A 236 -2.58 -18.51 8.89
CA GLY A 236 -3.98 -18.55 9.24
C GLY A 236 -4.29 -18.56 10.74
N ASN A 237 -3.29 -18.67 11.63
CA ASN A 237 -3.49 -18.61 13.07
C ASN A 237 -4.05 -17.25 13.49
N ILE A 238 -4.99 -17.27 14.46
CA ILE A 238 -5.70 -16.09 14.94
C ILE A 238 -5.55 -15.99 16.46
N GLY A 239 -5.41 -14.76 16.96
CA GLY A 239 -5.38 -14.50 18.39
C GLY A 239 -5.47 -13.02 18.72
N TRP A 240 -5.34 -12.68 19.98
CA TRP A 240 -5.48 -11.32 20.49
C TRP A 240 -4.18 -10.79 21.07
N ILE A 241 -3.83 -9.56 20.75
CA ILE A 241 -2.68 -8.85 21.29
C ILE A 241 -3.08 -7.48 21.84
N SER A 242 -2.25 -6.91 22.70
CA SER A 242 -2.41 -5.52 23.13
C SER A 242 -2.09 -4.56 21.99
N ASN A 243 -2.89 -3.50 21.84
CA ASN A 243 -2.66 -2.45 20.85
C ASN A 243 -1.27 -1.79 20.95
N ASN A 244 -0.70 -1.70 22.16
CA ASN A 244 0.60 -1.09 22.38
C ASN A 244 1.79 -1.93 21.84
N SER A 245 1.55 -3.16 21.44
CA SER A 245 2.59 -4.10 21.01
C SER A 245 2.80 -4.11 19.49
N ILE A 246 2.02 -3.36 18.75
CA ILE A 246 2.02 -3.34 17.30
C ILE A 246 2.04 -1.90 16.77
N LYS A 247 2.70 -1.70 15.66
CA LYS A 247 2.63 -0.46 14.89
C LYS A 247 1.95 -0.73 13.55
N GLU A 248 0.79 -0.09 13.35
CA GLU A 248 -0.02 -0.22 12.12
C GLU A 248 0.55 0.62 10.97
N PHE A 249 0.28 0.20 9.70
CA PHE A 249 0.67 0.91 8.49
C PHE A 249 -0.34 0.77 7.36
#